data_849facfc5fca8c5db6aa79588d513635
#
_entry.id   849facfc5fca8c5db6aa79588d513635
#
_cell.length_a   1.000
_cell.length_b   1.000
_cell.length_c   1.000
_cell.angle_alpha   90.00
_cell.angle_beta   90.00
_cell.angle_gamma   90.00
#
_symmetry.space_group_name_H-M   'P 1'
#
loop_
_entity.id
_entity.type
_entity.pdbx_description
1 polymer ?
#
loop_
_entity_poly.entity_id
_entity_poly.type
_entity_poly.pdbx_seq_one_letter_code
_entity_poly.pdbx_strand_id
1 'polypeptide(L)'
;MRKSGILLHIASLPNDYGIGSMGREAYDFVDYLKKSGQSIWQILPLSQTSYGDSPYQSFSIYAGNPYFISLDVLAEEGLLKKSEYENIKWCEDPRYIDYATMYEQFYKVMKHAYRRFSLQRNGNVSGEYRAFLDDNKWLRDYALFMALKDAHGGKAWSEWENPLRLREPSAVKSAVKKYEAEMDFYIFLQFKFFQQWHKLKKYANDNGIEIIGDIPIYCALDSADVWCQPELFQLDSDRVPIVAAGFPPDAFSADGQLWGNPIYDWDRMKQDNYRWWVGRIGFAKKIYDIVRIDHFIGFNSYYAIPFGSKTAHGGKWCEGPKYDLFRVIKQETGNGGIIAEDLGIITPPVRKLLRQAAYPGMKVLQFAFDPSGDSEYLPQNYKSQNCAVYTSTHDNDTAAGWFNDLDRNTKRFVKEYLGIRKAAELPRAFIDIAWKSTADIAMTTIQELQGFGTEARINVPSTVGNNWRWRTLKEDFTDKNAEYLNRLTEITNRKPPVKRKNKK
;
A
#
# COMPACT_ATOMS: atom_id res chain seq x y z
N MET A 1 -16.52 9.60 -15.54
CA MET A 1 -17.14 8.26 -15.73
C MET A 1 -17.05 7.56 -14.40
N ARG A 2 -18.16 7.01 -13.92
CA ARG A 2 -18.21 6.28 -12.65
C ARG A 2 -17.54 4.91 -12.80
N LYS A 3 -16.71 4.54 -11.84
CA LYS A 3 -15.94 3.28 -11.83
C LYS A 3 -16.24 2.49 -10.56
N SER A 4 -15.93 1.21 -10.59
CA SER A 4 -15.97 0.37 -9.39
C SER A 4 -14.84 -0.66 -9.38
N GLY A 5 -14.51 -1.18 -8.20
CA GLY A 5 -13.40 -2.10 -8.06
C GLY A 5 -13.35 -2.83 -6.72
N ILE A 6 -12.32 -3.62 -6.60
CA ILE A 6 -12.04 -4.43 -5.40
C ILE A 6 -10.69 -4.06 -4.83
N LEU A 7 -10.64 -3.87 -3.51
CA LEU A 7 -9.41 -3.77 -2.74
C LEU A 7 -8.99 -5.17 -2.33
N LEU A 8 -7.84 -5.62 -2.82
CA LEU A 8 -7.18 -6.86 -2.42
C LEU A 8 -5.68 -6.73 -2.64
N HIS A 9 -4.92 -6.77 -1.53
CA HIS A 9 -3.47 -6.68 -1.62
C HIS A 9 -2.85 -7.92 -2.27
N ILE A 10 -1.70 -7.75 -2.96
CA ILE A 10 -0.95 -8.86 -3.58
C ILE A 10 -0.67 -9.96 -2.54
N ALA A 11 -0.21 -9.59 -1.33
CA ALA A 11 0.05 -10.54 -0.24
C ALA A 11 -1.14 -11.45 0.09
N SER A 12 -2.37 -10.94 -0.10
CA SER A 12 -3.61 -11.64 0.22
C SER A 12 -4.16 -12.51 -0.92
N LEU A 13 -3.50 -12.57 -2.07
CA LEU A 13 -3.88 -13.48 -3.14
C LEU A 13 -3.63 -14.94 -2.73
N PRO A 14 -4.41 -15.90 -3.26
CA PRO A 14 -4.14 -17.32 -3.06
C PRO A 14 -2.75 -17.67 -3.60
N ASN A 15 -2.03 -18.54 -2.91
CA ASN A 15 -0.75 -19.06 -3.38
C ASN A 15 -0.33 -20.22 -2.49
N ASP A 16 0.31 -21.24 -3.06
CA ASP A 16 0.76 -22.42 -2.33
C ASP A 16 2.06 -22.18 -1.54
N TYR A 17 2.72 -21.02 -1.75
CA TYR A 17 4.04 -20.70 -1.18
C TYR A 17 3.95 -19.62 -0.07
N GLY A 18 2.91 -19.66 0.74
CA GLY A 18 2.79 -18.92 2.01
C GLY A 18 2.35 -17.47 1.91
N ILE A 19 2.51 -16.81 0.76
CA ILE A 19 2.12 -15.41 0.52
C ILE A 19 1.67 -15.24 -0.94
N GLY A 20 0.73 -14.33 -1.19
CA GLY A 20 0.35 -13.98 -2.56
C GLY A 20 1.50 -13.40 -3.37
N SER A 21 1.56 -13.69 -4.66
CA SER A 21 2.64 -13.27 -5.54
C SER A 21 2.13 -12.81 -6.91
N MET A 22 3.03 -12.28 -7.74
CA MET A 22 2.75 -11.87 -9.12
C MET A 22 2.76 -13.07 -10.09
N GLY A 23 2.31 -14.25 -9.58
CA GLY A 23 2.15 -15.50 -10.33
C GLY A 23 0.75 -15.63 -10.95
N ARG A 24 0.41 -16.85 -11.32
CA ARG A 24 -0.84 -17.22 -12.00
C ARG A 24 -2.08 -16.65 -11.32
N GLU A 25 -2.12 -16.70 -9.98
CA GLU A 25 -3.26 -16.28 -9.19
C GLU A 25 -3.54 -14.76 -9.31
N ALA A 26 -2.50 -13.94 -9.52
CA ALA A 26 -2.68 -12.51 -9.78
C ALA A 26 -3.33 -12.25 -11.15
N TYR A 27 -2.98 -13.03 -12.17
CA TYR A 27 -3.62 -12.95 -13.48
C TYR A 27 -5.06 -13.48 -13.44
N ASP A 28 -5.30 -14.58 -12.75
CA ASP A 28 -6.64 -15.13 -12.51
C ASP A 28 -7.54 -14.13 -11.78
N PHE A 29 -6.98 -13.34 -10.84
CA PHE A 29 -7.73 -12.27 -10.19
C PHE A 29 -8.07 -11.11 -11.14
N VAL A 30 -7.18 -10.73 -12.05
CA VAL A 30 -7.51 -9.75 -13.11
C VAL A 30 -8.66 -10.26 -13.97
N ASP A 31 -8.67 -11.54 -14.34
CA ASP A 31 -9.75 -12.16 -15.10
C ASP A 31 -11.06 -12.19 -14.29
N TYR A 32 -11.00 -12.45 -12.99
CA TYR A 32 -12.14 -12.35 -12.08
C TYR A 32 -12.72 -10.92 -12.03
N LEU A 33 -11.87 -9.89 -11.92
CA LEU A 33 -12.28 -8.49 -11.95
C LEU A 33 -13.01 -8.15 -13.27
N LYS A 34 -12.46 -8.59 -14.39
CA LYS A 34 -13.08 -8.39 -15.71
C LYS A 34 -14.43 -9.11 -15.81
N LYS A 35 -14.51 -10.36 -15.36
CA LYS A 35 -15.75 -11.16 -15.31
C LYS A 35 -16.82 -10.50 -14.44
N SER A 36 -16.42 -9.92 -13.32
CA SER A 36 -17.31 -9.22 -12.39
C SER A 36 -17.63 -7.77 -12.81
N GLY A 37 -17.20 -7.34 -14.01
CA GLY A 37 -17.48 -6.01 -14.56
C GLY A 37 -16.75 -4.87 -13.86
N GLN A 38 -15.71 -5.18 -13.06
CA GLN A 38 -14.92 -4.17 -12.38
C GLN A 38 -13.89 -3.54 -13.30
N SER A 39 -13.48 -2.32 -12.97
CA SER A 39 -12.44 -1.58 -13.73
C SER A 39 -11.28 -1.13 -12.86
N ILE A 40 -11.31 -1.44 -11.57
CA ILE A 40 -10.27 -1.04 -10.62
C ILE A 40 -9.86 -2.23 -9.77
N TRP A 41 -8.55 -2.40 -9.63
CA TRP A 41 -7.90 -3.20 -8.61
C TRP A 41 -7.13 -2.28 -7.67
N GLN A 42 -7.53 -2.18 -6.41
CA GLN A 42 -6.76 -1.45 -5.41
C GLN A 42 -5.88 -2.39 -4.61
N ILE A 43 -4.62 -2.00 -4.46
CA ILE A 43 -3.62 -2.70 -3.65
C ILE A 43 -3.06 -1.75 -2.57
N LEU A 44 -2.45 -2.33 -1.54
CA LEU A 44 -1.68 -1.62 -0.53
C LEU A 44 -0.25 -1.35 -1.04
N PRO A 45 0.60 -0.60 -0.31
CA PRO A 45 1.96 -0.32 -0.75
C PRO A 45 2.71 -1.59 -1.14
N LEU A 46 3.34 -1.56 -2.31
CA LEU A 46 4.13 -2.69 -2.83
C LEU A 46 5.52 -2.79 -2.18
N SER A 47 5.84 -1.87 -1.29
CA SER A 47 7.18 -1.76 -0.70
C SER A 47 7.51 -2.93 0.21
N GLN A 48 8.81 -3.22 0.32
CA GLN A 48 9.33 -4.25 1.21
C GLN A 48 9.01 -3.92 2.67
N THR A 49 8.36 -4.86 3.36
CA THR A 49 8.00 -4.69 4.77
C THR A 49 9.22 -4.77 5.68
N SER A 50 9.16 -4.02 6.79
CA SER A 50 10.13 -4.07 7.88
C SER A 50 9.56 -4.82 9.09
N TYR A 51 10.10 -4.57 10.27
CA TYR A 51 9.57 -5.12 11.52
C TYR A 51 8.07 -4.77 11.70
N GLY A 52 7.27 -5.78 12.05
CA GLY A 52 5.81 -5.65 12.20
C GLY A 52 5.02 -5.89 10.93
N ASP A 53 5.68 -6.27 9.82
CA ASP A 53 5.10 -6.73 8.56
C ASP A 53 4.18 -5.72 7.85
N SER A 54 4.12 -4.47 8.35
CA SER A 54 3.29 -3.42 7.78
C SER A 54 3.84 -2.94 6.44
N PRO A 55 3.04 -2.92 5.37
CA PRO A 55 3.45 -2.35 4.08
C PRO A 55 3.64 -0.82 4.14
N TYR A 56 3.18 -0.15 5.21
CA TYR A 56 3.37 1.28 5.44
C TYR A 56 4.67 1.62 6.17
N GLN A 57 5.37 0.60 6.69
CA GLN A 57 6.70 0.73 7.30
C GLN A 57 7.69 -0.05 6.43
N SER A 58 8.37 0.64 5.52
CA SER A 58 9.22 -0.02 4.53
C SER A 58 10.67 0.44 4.58
N PHE A 59 11.58 -0.44 4.15
CA PHE A 59 13.00 -0.12 4.03
C PHE A 59 13.33 0.85 2.88
N SER A 60 12.39 1.08 1.97
CA SER A 60 12.51 2.08 0.90
C SER A 60 11.13 2.40 0.32
N ILE A 61 10.92 3.68 -0.04
CA ILE A 61 9.71 4.13 -0.74
C ILE A 61 9.67 3.70 -2.22
N TYR A 62 10.79 3.22 -2.76
CA TYR A 62 10.93 2.83 -4.16
C TYR A 62 10.98 1.31 -4.35
N ALA A 63 11.58 0.59 -3.40
CA ALA A 63 11.83 -0.83 -3.55
C ALA A 63 10.55 -1.66 -3.39
N GLY A 64 10.34 -2.58 -4.33
CA GLY A 64 9.27 -3.56 -4.24
C GLY A 64 9.56 -4.69 -3.25
N ASN A 65 8.52 -5.27 -2.68
CA ASN A 65 8.63 -6.38 -1.74
C ASN A 65 9.02 -7.67 -2.47
N PRO A 66 10.22 -8.22 -2.23
CA PRO A 66 10.66 -9.45 -2.90
C PRO A 66 9.73 -10.64 -2.70
N TYR A 67 8.97 -10.69 -1.59
CA TYR A 67 8.02 -11.78 -1.34
C TYR A 67 6.93 -11.91 -2.41
N PHE A 68 6.67 -10.85 -3.18
CA PHE A 68 5.67 -10.88 -4.27
C PHE A 68 6.23 -11.44 -5.58
N ILE A 69 7.54 -11.76 -5.65
CA ILE A 69 8.13 -12.45 -6.80
C ILE A 69 7.60 -13.87 -6.85
N SER A 70 6.99 -14.25 -7.96
CA SER A 70 6.51 -15.61 -8.18
C SER A 70 7.67 -16.57 -8.39
N LEU A 71 7.75 -17.61 -7.56
CA LEU A 71 8.74 -18.68 -7.67
C LEU A 71 8.51 -19.54 -8.92
N ASP A 72 7.24 -19.76 -9.29
CA ASP A 72 6.91 -20.53 -10.50
C ASP A 72 7.36 -19.80 -11.77
N VAL A 73 7.19 -18.49 -11.85
CA VAL A 73 7.71 -17.68 -12.98
C VAL A 73 9.24 -17.78 -13.04
N LEU A 74 9.93 -17.76 -11.91
CA LEU A 74 11.38 -17.97 -11.90
C LEU A 74 11.77 -19.39 -12.33
N ALA A 75 10.94 -20.38 -12.03
CA ALA A 75 11.15 -21.76 -12.50
C ALA A 75 10.94 -21.89 -14.01
N GLU A 76 9.92 -21.24 -14.56
CA GLU A 76 9.68 -21.13 -16.01
C GLU A 76 10.85 -20.44 -16.74
N GLU A 77 11.47 -19.45 -16.10
CA GLU A 77 12.68 -18.78 -16.61
C GLU A 77 13.97 -19.62 -16.45
N GLY A 78 13.89 -20.82 -15.88
CA GLY A 78 15.03 -21.69 -15.61
C GLY A 78 15.95 -21.23 -14.47
N LEU A 79 15.48 -20.28 -13.65
CA LEU A 79 16.22 -19.74 -12.51
C LEU A 79 16.00 -20.55 -11.23
N LEU A 80 14.88 -21.28 -11.12
CA LEU A 80 14.59 -22.20 -10.03
C LEU A 80 14.24 -23.60 -10.56
N LYS A 81 14.38 -24.61 -9.70
CA LYS A 81 13.78 -25.93 -9.88
C LYS A 81 12.63 -26.07 -8.88
N LYS A 82 11.52 -26.67 -9.27
CA LYS A 82 10.37 -26.88 -8.36
C LYS A 82 10.77 -27.55 -7.06
N SER A 83 11.64 -28.56 -7.11
CA SER A 83 12.15 -29.27 -5.93
C SER A 83 12.86 -28.39 -4.89
N GLU A 84 13.19 -27.14 -5.22
CA GLU A 84 13.88 -26.21 -4.31
C GLU A 84 12.88 -25.41 -3.44
N TYR A 85 11.57 -25.45 -3.74
CA TYR A 85 10.57 -24.66 -3.01
C TYR A 85 9.21 -25.37 -2.80
N GLU A 86 8.82 -26.36 -3.62
CA GLU A 86 7.51 -27.01 -3.55
C GLU A 86 7.28 -27.82 -2.26
N ASN A 87 8.36 -28.36 -1.65
CA ASN A 87 8.29 -29.20 -0.45
C ASN A 87 8.49 -28.40 0.85
N ILE A 88 8.64 -27.08 0.77
CA ILE A 88 8.75 -26.23 1.96
C ILE A 88 7.33 -26.04 2.53
N LYS A 89 7.16 -26.30 3.83
CA LYS A 89 5.93 -25.96 4.55
C LYS A 89 5.92 -24.46 4.83
N TRP A 90 5.32 -23.69 3.95
CA TRP A 90 5.34 -22.22 3.99
C TRP A 90 4.41 -21.60 5.07
N CYS A 91 3.36 -22.31 5.47
CA CYS A 91 2.43 -21.88 6.51
C CYS A 91 1.70 -23.10 7.10
N GLU A 92 1.13 -22.92 8.30
CA GLU A 92 0.26 -23.93 8.90
C GLU A 92 -1.17 -23.83 8.36
N ASP A 93 -1.69 -22.59 8.25
CA ASP A 93 -3.03 -22.29 7.74
C ASP A 93 -2.89 -21.44 6.48
N PRO A 94 -3.40 -21.89 5.32
CA PRO A 94 -3.32 -21.14 4.07
C PRO A 94 -4.06 -19.79 4.10
N ARG A 95 -4.93 -19.56 5.11
CA ARG A 95 -5.60 -18.28 5.34
C ARG A 95 -4.68 -17.20 5.93
N TYR A 96 -3.52 -17.58 6.45
CA TYR A 96 -2.65 -16.64 7.14
C TYR A 96 -1.20 -16.79 6.72
N ILE A 97 -0.57 -15.65 6.45
CA ILE A 97 0.87 -15.59 6.16
C ILE A 97 1.65 -15.91 7.44
N ASP A 98 2.62 -16.80 7.33
CA ASP A 98 3.65 -17.01 8.34
C ASP A 98 4.93 -16.24 7.95
N TYR A 99 5.03 -15.00 8.42
CA TYR A 99 6.16 -14.13 8.10
C TYR A 99 7.49 -14.66 8.64
N ALA A 100 7.49 -15.41 9.75
CA ALA A 100 8.71 -16.02 10.28
C ALA A 100 9.26 -17.06 9.30
N THR A 101 8.41 -17.95 8.80
CA THR A 101 8.76 -18.92 7.76
C THR A 101 9.17 -18.22 6.46
N MET A 102 8.44 -17.18 6.04
CA MET A 102 8.81 -16.39 4.86
C MET A 102 10.20 -15.79 5.00
N TYR A 103 10.50 -15.13 6.13
CA TYR A 103 11.81 -14.55 6.40
C TYR A 103 12.93 -15.59 6.36
N GLU A 104 12.69 -16.75 6.96
CA GLU A 104 13.70 -17.81 7.06
C GLU A 104 13.97 -18.51 5.73
N GLN A 105 12.93 -18.81 4.94
CA GLN A 105 13.05 -19.71 3.78
C GLN A 105 13.15 -18.97 2.45
N PHE A 106 12.40 -17.88 2.26
CA PHE A 106 12.26 -17.23 0.96
C PHE A 106 13.61 -16.77 0.39
N TYR A 107 14.42 -16.10 1.19
CA TYR A 107 15.72 -15.61 0.71
C TYR A 107 16.72 -16.73 0.43
N LYS A 108 16.59 -17.90 1.09
CA LYS A 108 17.39 -19.08 0.74
C LYS A 108 17.06 -19.56 -0.67
N VAL A 109 15.76 -19.65 -0.99
CA VAL A 109 15.29 -20.02 -2.34
C VAL A 109 15.74 -18.98 -3.37
N MET A 110 15.60 -17.68 -3.08
CA MET A 110 16.00 -16.61 -4.00
C MET A 110 17.52 -16.60 -4.28
N LYS A 111 18.36 -17.03 -3.33
CA LYS A 111 19.79 -17.19 -3.55
C LYS A 111 20.11 -18.27 -4.59
N HIS A 112 19.30 -19.34 -4.71
CA HIS A 112 19.43 -20.31 -5.80
C HIS A 112 19.13 -19.67 -7.15
N ALA A 113 18.05 -18.90 -7.24
CA ALA A 113 17.69 -18.17 -8.46
C ALA A 113 18.77 -17.16 -8.86
N TYR A 114 19.29 -16.40 -7.92
CA TYR A 114 20.36 -15.42 -8.16
C TYR A 114 21.63 -16.07 -8.68
N ARG A 115 22.07 -17.21 -8.09
CA ARG A 115 23.26 -17.94 -8.59
C ARG A 115 23.11 -18.32 -10.05
N ARG A 116 21.96 -18.86 -10.47
CA ARG A 116 21.72 -19.22 -11.87
C ARG A 116 21.65 -18.00 -12.78
N PHE A 117 20.99 -16.93 -12.33
CA PHE A 117 20.95 -15.68 -13.04
C PHE A 117 22.35 -15.10 -13.29
N SER A 118 23.22 -15.10 -12.28
CA SER A 118 24.60 -14.63 -12.39
C SER A 118 25.42 -15.49 -13.37
N LEU A 119 25.23 -16.81 -13.36
CA LEU A 119 25.90 -17.72 -14.31
C LEU A 119 25.40 -17.54 -15.75
N GLN A 120 24.09 -17.38 -15.94
CA GLN A 120 23.51 -17.14 -17.27
C GLN A 120 23.98 -15.79 -17.85
N ARG A 121 24.14 -14.79 -16.99
CA ARG A 121 24.64 -13.47 -17.40
C ARG A 121 26.07 -13.53 -17.91
N ASN A 122 26.92 -14.39 -17.37
CA ASN A 122 28.31 -14.68 -17.76
C ASN A 122 29.10 -13.42 -18.21
N GLY A 123 28.97 -12.35 -17.43
CA GLY A 123 29.56 -11.03 -17.74
C GLY A 123 28.79 -10.18 -18.77
N ASN A 124 27.81 -10.74 -19.48
CA ASN A 124 26.96 -10.00 -20.41
C ASN A 124 25.70 -9.50 -19.71
N VAL A 125 25.54 -8.20 -19.61
CA VAL A 125 24.34 -7.56 -19.07
C VAL A 125 23.33 -7.42 -20.20
N SER A 126 22.15 -8.05 -20.06
CA SER A 126 21.05 -7.88 -21.04
C SER A 126 20.67 -6.41 -21.17
N GLY A 127 20.17 -5.99 -22.34
CA GLY A 127 19.72 -4.61 -22.55
C GLY A 127 18.64 -4.19 -21.52
N GLU A 128 17.72 -5.09 -21.21
CA GLU A 128 16.66 -4.85 -20.22
C GLU A 128 17.23 -4.62 -18.81
N TYR A 129 18.18 -5.46 -18.37
CA TYR A 129 18.79 -5.30 -17.03
C TYR A 129 19.61 -4.00 -16.96
N ARG A 130 20.32 -3.62 -18.01
CA ARG A 130 21.07 -2.37 -18.08
C ARG A 130 20.14 -1.16 -18.02
N ALA A 131 19.05 -1.17 -18.81
CA ALA A 131 18.06 -0.11 -18.78
C ALA A 131 17.45 0.02 -17.37
N PHE A 132 17.15 -1.09 -16.71
CA PHE A 132 16.64 -1.09 -15.33
C PHE A 132 17.62 -0.40 -14.36
N LEU A 133 18.92 -0.69 -14.46
CA LEU A 133 19.96 -0.04 -13.63
C LEU A 133 20.05 1.45 -13.91
N ASP A 134 19.98 1.84 -15.18
CA ASP A 134 20.10 3.24 -15.60
C ASP A 134 18.89 4.08 -15.18
N ASP A 135 17.70 3.52 -15.22
CA ASP A 135 16.44 4.19 -14.89
C ASP A 135 16.17 4.30 -13.38
N ASN A 136 16.84 3.48 -12.55
CA ASN A 136 16.58 3.39 -11.12
C ASN A 136 17.79 3.80 -10.27
N LYS A 137 18.07 5.09 -10.23
CA LYS A 137 19.26 5.64 -9.51
C LYS A 137 19.24 5.36 -7.99
N TRP A 138 18.06 5.20 -7.39
CA TRP A 138 17.88 4.83 -5.98
C TRP A 138 18.38 3.42 -5.64
N LEU A 139 18.46 2.55 -6.63
CA LEU A 139 18.68 1.12 -6.46
C LEU A 139 20.01 0.79 -5.78
N ARG A 140 21.07 1.55 -6.10
CA ARG A 140 22.40 1.31 -5.54
C ARG A 140 22.45 1.63 -4.04
N ASP A 141 21.86 2.73 -3.61
CA ASP A 141 21.78 3.11 -2.21
C ASP A 141 20.91 2.12 -1.41
N TYR A 142 19.77 1.71 -1.97
CA TYR A 142 18.93 0.68 -1.37
C TYR A 142 19.68 -0.65 -1.23
N ALA A 143 20.35 -1.11 -2.28
CA ALA A 143 21.09 -2.37 -2.26
C ALA A 143 22.23 -2.35 -1.21
N LEU A 144 22.95 -1.24 -1.08
CA LEU A 144 23.95 -1.06 -0.04
C LEU A 144 23.31 -1.08 1.36
N PHE A 145 22.19 -0.36 1.55
CA PHE A 145 21.46 -0.35 2.81
C PHE A 145 21.07 -1.75 3.24
N MET A 146 20.49 -2.55 2.34
CA MET A 146 20.07 -3.93 2.63
C MET A 146 21.26 -4.85 2.91
N ALA A 147 22.34 -4.75 2.14
CA ALA A 147 23.56 -5.52 2.37
C ALA A 147 24.20 -5.20 3.74
N LEU A 148 24.18 -3.92 4.14
CA LEU A 148 24.63 -3.51 5.47
C LEU A 148 23.70 -4.01 6.57
N LYS A 149 22.38 -3.99 6.36
CA LYS A 149 21.41 -4.56 7.30
C LYS A 149 21.68 -6.03 7.58
N ASP A 150 21.90 -6.83 6.52
CA ASP A 150 22.26 -8.24 6.65
C ASP A 150 23.56 -8.41 7.44
N ALA A 151 24.58 -7.63 7.12
CA ALA A 151 25.88 -7.68 7.80
C ALA A 151 25.81 -7.32 9.29
N HIS A 152 24.82 -6.52 9.68
CA HIS A 152 24.55 -6.12 11.06
C HIS A 152 23.45 -6.94 11.74
N GLY A 153 23.06 -8.10 11.16
CA GLY A 153 22.04 -8.99 11.74
C GLY A 153 20.64 -8.38 11.81
N GLY A 154 20.29 -7.52 10.85
CA GLY A 154 18.98 -6.87 10.76
C GLY A 154 18.81 -5.62 11.62
N LYS A 155 19.84 -5.18 12.37
CA LYS A 155 19.78 -3.98 13.19
C LYS A 155 19.42 -2.74 12.39
N ALA A 156 18.73 -1.78 13.02
CA ALA A 156 18.44 -0.50 12.41
C ALA A 156 19.73 0.27 12.09
N TRP A 157 19.71 1.08 11.03
CA TRP A 157 20.91 1.85 10.64
C TRP A 157 21.38 2.81 11.75
N SER A 158 20.49 3.25 12.62
CA SER A 158 20.81 4.09 13.78
C SER A 158 21.70 3.38 14.81
N GLU A 159 21.77 2.05 14.75
CA GLU A 159 22.60 1.22 15.63
C GLU A 159 23.94 0.79 14.99
N TRP A 160 24.20 1.20 13.74
CA TRP A 160 25.46 0.90 13.07
C TRP A 160 26.60 1.78 13.62
N GLU A 161 27.83 1.38 13.35
CA GLU A 161 28.99 2.20 13.70
C GLU A 161 28.96 3.57 13.03
N ASN A 162 29.45 4.59 13.73
CA ASN A 162 29.33 6.00 13.34
C ASN A 162 29.74 6.28 11.90
N PRO A 163 30.85 5.74 11.33
CA PRO A 163 31.21 6.04 9.95
C PRO A 163 30.17 5.60 8.92
N LEU A 164 29.49 4.47 9.17
CA LEU A 164 28.41 3.98 8.31
C LEU A 164 27.09 4.67 8.64
N ARG A 165 26.77 4.83 9.92
CA ARG A 165 25.55 5.53 10.38
C ARG A 165 25.49 6.95 9.83
N LEU A 166 26.63 7.67 9.85
CA LEU A 166 26.75 9.05 9.35
C LEU A 166 27.06 9.13 7.84
N ARG A 167 27.17 7.98 7.17
CA ARG A 167 27.52 7.89 5.73
C ARG A 167 28.81 8.64 5.37
N GLU A 168 29.86 8.48 6.15
CA GLU A 168 31.18 9.03 5.79
C GLU A 168 31.61 8.48 4.42
N PRO A 169 32.04 9.35 3.47
CA PRO A 169 32.33 8.94 2.09
C PRO A 169 33.32 7.77 1.99
N SER A 170 34.34 7.75 2.84
CA SER A 170 35.35 6.69 2.91
C SER A 170 34.77 5.35 3.35
N ALA A 171 33.92 5.38 4.39
CA ALA A 171 33.26 4.20 4.93
C ALA A 171 32.26 3.61 3.91
N VAL A 172 31.44 4.47 3.28
CA VAL A 172 30.51 4.07 2.22
C VAL A 172 31.26 3.44 1.04
N LYS A 173 32.34 4.07 0.57
CA LYS A 173 33.15 3.53 -0.54
C LYS A 173 33.74 2.16 -0.19
N SER A 174 34.24 1.98 1.02
CA SER A 174 34.76 0.69 1.51
C SER A 174 33.67 -0.36 1.60
N ALA A 175 32.49 0.02 2.12
CA ALA A 175 31.34 -0.87 2.22
C ALA A 175 30.85 -1.35 0.84
N VAL A 176 30.72 -0.44 -0.13
CA VAL A 176 30.34 -0.80 -1.50
C VAL A 176 31.27 -1.85 -2.08
N LYS A 177 32.60 -1.70 -1.88
CA LYS A 177 33.57 -2.69 -2.36
C LYS A 177 33.47 -4.02 -1.61
N LYS A 178 33.23 -3.96 -0.30
CA LYS A 178 33.18 -5.14 0.56
C LYS A 178 31.93 -5.99 0.32
N TYR A 179 30.78 -5.36 0.07
CA TYR A 179 29.48 -6.00 -0.04
C TYR A 179 28.90 -5.99 -1.46
N GLU A 180 29.77 -5.94 -2.47
CA GLU A 180 29.36 -5.86 -3.89
C GLU A 180 28.47 -7.04 -4.31
N ALA A 181 28.77 -8.25 -3.85
CA ALA A 181 27.99 -9.45 -4.19
C ALA A 181 26.61 -9.46 -3.53
N GLU A 182 26.51 -8.99 -2.28
CA GLU A 182 25.24 -8.86 -1.56
C GLU A 182 24.38 -7.76 -2.20
N MET A 183 25.00 -6.65 -2.60
CA MET A 183 24.30 -5.59 -3.32
C MET A 183 23.76 -6.09 -4.66
N ASP A 184 24.52 -6.87 -5.45
CA ASP A 184 24.05 -7.42 -6.74
C ASP A 184 22.88 -8.39 -6.52
N PHE A 185 22.84 -9.12 -5.41
CA PHE A 185 21.69 -9.94 -5.03
C PHE A 185 20.43 -9.09 -4.79
N TYR A 186 20.50 -8.00 -4.04
CA TYR A 186 19.35 -7.12 -3.83
C TYR A 186 18.91 -6.40 -5.11
N ILE A 187 19.86 -6.02 -5.98
CA ILE A 187 19.55 -5.48 -7.30
C ILE A 187 18.81 -6.52 -8.16
N PHE A 188 19.25 -7.78 -8.15
CA PHE A 188 18.56 -8.88 -8.83
C PHE A 188 17.12 -9.05 -8.33
N LEU A 189 16.88 -8.99 -7.02
CA LEU A 189 15.53 -9.09 -6.45
C LEU A 189 14.63 -7.97 -6.99
N GLN A 190 15.11 -6.74 -6.99
CA GLN A 190 14.35 -5.60 -7.50
C GLN A 190 14.11 -5.69 -9.01
N PHE A 191 15.10 -6.14 -9.77
CA PHE A 191 14.93 -6.37 -11.21
C PHE A 191 13.82 -7.38 -11.49
N LYS A 192 13.81 -8.53 -10.79
CA LYS A 192 12.78 -9.58 -10.96
C LYS A 192 11.41 -9.10 -10.48
N PHE A 193 11.36 -8.35 -9.38
CA PHE A 193 10.12 -7.73 -8.91
C PHE A 193 9.50 -6.83 -9.98
N PHE A 194 10.24 -5.85 -10.48
CA PHE A 194 9.71 -4.90 -11.46
C PHE A 194 9.42 -5.53 -12.81
N GLN A 195 10.20 -6.54 -13.23
CA GLN A 195 9.95 -7.30 -14.45
C GLN A 195 8.58 -8.01 -14.37
N GLN A 196 8.28 -8.69 -13.25
CA GLN A 196 6.98 -9.36 -13.04
C GLN A 196 5.86 -8.34 -12.84
N TRP A 197 6.10 -7.27 -12.07
CA TRP A 197 5.11 -6.21 -11.84
C TRP A 197 4.66 -5.52 -13.13
N HIS A 198 5.60 -5.13 -13.98
CA HIS A 198 5.26 -4.48 -15.25
C HIS A 198 4.44 -5.39 -16.17
N LYS A 199 4.76 -6.71 -16.20
CA LYS A 199 3.97 -7.69 -16.95
C LYS A 199 2.55 -7.80 -16.42
N LEU A 200 2.37 -7.91 -15.10
CA LEU A 200 1.07 -7.99 -14.45
C LEU A 200 0.25 -6.71 -14.65
N LYS A 201 0.85 -5.53 -14.41
CA LYS A 201 0.19 -4.24 -14.63
C LYS A 201 -0.26 -4.08 -16.08
N LYS A 202 0.62 -4.43 -17.02
CA LYS A 202 0.25 -4.39 -18.45
C LYS A 202 -0.93 -5.30 -18.73
N TYR A 203 -0.94 -6.52 -18.20
CA TYR A 203 -2.05 -7.45 -18.37
C TYR A 203 -3.36 -6.90 -17.81
N ALA A 204 -3.33 -6.31 -16.60
CA ALA A 204 -4.49 -5.66 -16.00
C ALA A 204 -5.01 -4.53 -16.90
N ASN A 205 -4.13 -3.64 -17.36
CA ASN A 205 -4.50 -2.51 -18.24
C ASN A 205 -5.03 -2.97 -19.61
N ASP A 206 -4.45 -4.01 -20.22
CA ASP A 206 -4.92 -4.59 -21.47
C ASP A 206 -6.34 -5.17 -21.32
N ASN A 207 -6.70 -5.62 -20.11
CA ASN A 207 -8.05 -6.09 -19.77
C ASN A 207 -8.99 -4.99 -19.25
N GLY A 208 -8.56 -3.72 -19.27
CA GLY A 208 -9.36 -2.56 -18.88
C GLY A 208 -9.42 -2.34 -17.36
N ILE A 209 -8.51 -2.95 -16.60
CA ILE A 209 -8.39 -2.80 -15.15
C ILE A 209 -7.28 -1.79 -14.85
N GLU A 210 -7.62 -0.71 -14.16
CA GLU A 210 -6.66 0.25 -13.62
C GLU A 210 -6.25 -0.17 -12.21
N ILE A 211 -4.98 0.04 -11.87
CA ILE A 211 -4.46 -0.28 -10.55
C ILE A 211 -4.37 1.00 -9.70
N ILE A 212 -5.10 1.01 -8.57
CA ILE A 212 -4.87 1.99 -7.51
C ILE A 212 -3.79 1.42 -6.60
N GLY A 213 -2.63 2.08 -6.57
CA GLY A 213 -1.61 1.83 -5.57
C GLY A 213 -1.72 2.78 -4.40
N ASP A 214 -0.98 2.49 -3.35
CA ASP A 214 -1.01 3.24 -2.10
C ASP A 214 0.39 3.68 -1.68
N ILE A 215 0.52 4.87 -1.13
CA ILE A 215 1.76 5.38 -0.56
C ILE A 215 1.52 6.03 0.79
N PRO A 216 2.26 5.65 1.85
CA PRO A 216 2.18 6.34 3.13
C PRO A 216 2.74 7.75 3.02
N ILE A 217 2.22 8.70 3.79
CA ILE A 217 2.78 10.06 3.81
C ILE A 217 4.24 10.04 4.30
N TYR A 218 4.55 9.29 5.34
CA TYR A 218 5.90 9.26 5.94
C TYR A 218 6.74 8.08 5.43
N CYS A 219 8.07 8.19 5.65
CA CYS A 219 9.02 7.10 5.51
C CYS A 219 9.25 6.44 6.87
N ALA A 220 9.59 5.16 6.88
CA ALA A 220 10.10 4.53 8.10
C ALA A 220 11.45 5.14 8.49
N LEU A 221 11.71 5.31 9.80
CA LEU A 221 13.01 5.77 10.27
C LEU A 221 14.13 4.81 9.81
N ASP A 222 13.91 3.51 9.95
CA ASP A 222 14.83 2.49 9.50
C ASP A 222 14.62 2.18 8.00
N SER A 223 15.02 3.15 7.15
CA SER A 223 14.93 3.05 5.70
C SER A 223 16.14 3.63 5.00
N ALA A 224 16.38 3.17 3.77
CA ALA A 224 17.39 3.74 2.88
C ALA A 224 17.14 5.22 2.61
N ASP A 225 15.87 5.63 2.53
CA ASP A 225 15.48 7.01 2.25
C ASP A 225 15.98 7.97 3.34
N VAL A 226 15.73 7.65 4.61
CA VAL A 226 16.18 8.48 5.75
C VAL A 226 17.70 8.41 5.92
N TRP A 227 18.28 7.21 5.79
CA TRP A 227 19.73 7.02 5.92
C TRP A 227 20.51 7.78 4.83
N CYS A 228 19.99 7.81 3.59
CA CYS A 228 20.65 8.43 2.46
C CYS A 228 20.46 9.94 2.37
N GLN A 229 19.32 10.45 2.81
CA GLN A 229 18.92 11.86 2.69
C GLN A 229 18.41 12.44 4.02
N PRO A 230 19.23 12.34 5.11
CA PRO A 230 18.82 12.76 6.45
C PRO A 230 18.46 14.24 6.54
N GLU A 231 19.00 15.08 5.67
CA GLU A 231 18.75 16.52 5.59
C GLU A 231 17.31 16.86 5.18
N LEU A 232 16.53 15.88 4.72
CA LEU A 232 15.11 16.05 4.38
C LEU A 232 14.18 15.86 5.56
N PHE A 233 14.72 15.48 6.72
CA PHE A 233 13.96 15.13 7.91
C PHE A 233 14.44 15.96 9.12
N GLN A 234 13.54 16.15 10.10
CA GLN A 234 13.86 16.84 11.35
C GLN A 234 14.68 15.92 12.28
N LEU A 235 15.97 15.81 11.98
CA LEU A 235 16.94 15.04 12.74
C LEU A 235 17.95 16.00 13.39
N ASP A 236 18.54 15.57 14.51
CA ASP A 236 19.66 16.28 15.13
C ASP A 236 21.00 15.96 14.42
N SER A 237 22.12 16.51 14.96
CA SER A 237 23.47 16.28 14.42
C SER A 237 23.89 14.80 14.46
N ASP A 238 23.34 14.04 15.37
CA ASP A 238 23.57 12.60 15.51
C ASP A 238 22.59 11.75 14.70
N ARG A 239 21.77 12.40 13.86
CA ARG A 239 20.72 11.79 13.03
C ARG A 239 19.62 11.08 13.84
N VAL A 240 19.40 11.50 15.09
CA VAL A 240 18.27 11.08 15.90
C VAL A 240 17.08 11.99 15.59
N PRO A 241 15.86 11.46 15.40
CA PRO A 241 14.69 12.31 15.20
C PRO A 241 14.48 13.26 16.39
N ILE A 242 14.21 14.54 16.09
CA ILE A 242 13.82 15.53 17.11
C ILE A 242 12.37 15.27 17.51
N VAL A 243 11.54 14.98 16.50
CA VAL A 243 10.12 14.66 16.65
C VAL A 243 9.75 13.51 15.72
N ALA A 244 8.69 12.81 16.08
CA ALA A 244 8.12 11.74 15.27
C ALA A 244 6.64 12.01 14.97
N ALA A 245 6.15 11.41 13.89
CA ALA A 245 4.76 11.46 13.48
C ALA A 245 3.87 10.61 14.38
N GLY A 246 2.63 11.05 14.55
CA GLY A 246 1.60 10.32 15.24
C GLY A 246 0.25 11.03 15.16
N PHE A 247 -0.66 10.66 16.03
CA PHE A 247 -1.99 11.26 16.13
C PHE A 247 -2.33 11.52 17.61
N PRO A 248 -3.04 12.62 17.92
CA PRO A 248 -3.39 12.94 19.32
C PRO A 248 -4.34 11.89 19.91
N PRO A 249 -4.45 11.84 21.24
CA PRO A 249 -5.52 11.10 21.90
C PRO A 249 -6.90 11.44 21.38
N ASP A 250 -7.70 10.40 21.14
CA ASP A 250 -9.06 10.51 20.64
C ASP A 250 -9.96 9.43 21.28
N ALA A 251 -11.22 9.32 20.79
CA ALA A 251 -12.17 8.32 21.28
C ALA A 251 -11.75 6.86 21.01
N PHE A 252 -10.83 6.62 20.05
CA PHE A 252 -10.36 5.30 19.65
C PHE A 252 -9.07 4.91 20.37
N SER A 253 -8.25 5.90 20.78
CA SER A 253 -6.98 5.67 21.48
C SER A 253 -6.76 6.73 22.55
N ALA A 254 -6.89 6.35 23.83
CA ALA A 254 -6.70 7.25 24.95
C ALA A 254 -5.28 7.83 25.04
N ASP A 255 -4.27 7.08 24.58
CA ASP A 255 -2.87 7.51 24.55
C ASP A 255 -2.46 8.13 23.21
N GLY A 256 -3.37 8.20 22.24
CA GLY A 256 -3.09 8.57 20.87
C GLY A 256 -2.28 7.51 20.12
N GLN A 257 -1.73 7.87 18.98
CA GLN A 257 -0.96 6.97 18.14
C GLN A 257 0.48 7.45 17.98
N LEU A 258 1.44 6.56 18.23
CA LEU A 258 2.87 6.78 18.00
C LEU A 258 3.28 5.98 16.75
N TRP A 259 3.52 6.67 15.63
CA TRP A 259 3.91 5.98 14.38
C TRP A 259 5.43 5.80 14.26
N GLY A 260 6.20 6.64 14.96
CA GLY A 260 7.66 6.55 14.99
C GLY A 260 8.37 7.05 13.74
N ASN A 261 7.65 7.46 12.71
CA ASN A 261 8.21 7.99 11.47
C ASN A 261 8.81 9.38 11.70
N PRO A 262 9.99 9.70 11.18
CA PRO A 262 10.55 11.05 11.25
C PRO A 262 9.72 12.03 10.43
N ILE A 263 9.61 13.25 10.94
CA ILE A 263 8.91 14.35 10.27
C ILE A 263 9.82 14.97 9.21
N TYR A 264 9.26 15.35 8.06
CA TYR A 264 9.97 16.08 7.02
C TYR A 264 10.39 17.48 7.45
N ASP A 265 11.55 17.94 6.99
CA ASP A 265 11.92 19.36 6.98
C ASP A 265 11.30 20.04 5.75
N TRP A 266 10.07 20.54 5.93
CA TRP A 266 9.30 21.14 4.85
C TRP A 266 9.92 22.43 4.32
N ASP A 267 10.65 23.18 5.17
CA ASP A 267 11.34 24.41 4.78
C ASP A 267 12.52 24.09 3.87
N ARG A 268 13.29 23.05 4.22
CA ARG A 268 14.36 22.54 3.38
C ARG A 268 13.85 22.00 2.05
N MET A 269 12.76 21.22 2.06
CA MET A 269 12.15 20.70 0.84
C MET A 269 11.59 21.80 -0.07
N LYS A 270 11.07 22.88 0.50
CA LYS A 270 10.57 24.03 -0.26
C LYS A 270 11.68 24.74 -1.03
N GLN A 271 12.92 24.80 -0.49
CA GLN A 271 14.05 25.46 -1.13
C GLN A 271 14.44 24.85 -2.48
N ASP A 272 14.21 23.55 -2.68
CA ASP A 272 14.47 22.84 -3.93
C ASP A 272 13.20 22.51 -4.72
N ASN A 273 12.07 23.22 -4.45
CA ASN A 273 10.77 22.99 -5.05
C ASN A 273 10.24 21.56 -4.81
N TYR A 274 10.42 21.03 -3.61
CA TYR A 274 9.92 19.71 -3.22
C TYR A 274 10.37 18.58 -4.17
N ARG A 275 11.57 18.66 -4.71
CA ARG A 275 12.12 17.70 -5.70
C ARG A 275 11.93 16.25 -5.27
N TRP A 276 12.16 15.96 -4.00
CA TRP A 276 12.01 14.61 -3.47
C TRP A 276 10.56 14.09 -3.60
N TRP A 277 9.58 14.90 -3.22
CA TRP A 277 8.15 14.55 -3.34
C TRP A 277 7.71 14.45 -4.80
N VAL A 278 8.18 15.32 -5.66
CA VAL A 278 7.96 15.26 -7.12
C VAL A 278 8.49 13.94 -7.66
N GLY A 279 9.70 13.55 -7.27
CA GLY A 279 10.29 12.25 -7.64
C GLY A 279 9.47 11.06 -7.14
N ARG A 280 9.04 11.09 -5.88
CA ARG A 280 8.22 10.04 -5.26
C ARG A 280 6.87 9.86 -5.97
N ILE A 281 6.13 10.94 -6.21
CA ILE A 281 4.86 10.88 -6.92
C ILE A 281 5.07 10.50 -8.39
N GLY A 282 6.09 11.03 -9.04
CA GLY A 282 6.44 10.67 -10.41
C GLY A 282 6.75 9.18 -10.56
N PHE A 283 7.48 8.60 -9.62
CA PHE A 283 7.73 7.16 -9.58
C PHE A 283 6.44 6.36 -9.32
N ALA A 284 5.65 6.75 -8.32
CA ALA A 284 4.38 6.09 -8.02
C ALA A 284 3.44 6.07 -9.24
N LYS A 285 3.34 7.17 -9.99
CA LYS A 285 2.54 7.25 -11.23
C LYS A 285 3.08 6.39 -12.38
N LYS A 286 4.36 5.97 -12.36
CA LYS A 286 4.88 5.01 -13.34
C LYS A 286 4.44 3.58 -13.00
N ILE A 287 4.43 3.23 -11.72
CA ILE A 287 4.09 1.88 -11.28
C ILE A 287 2.61 1.64 -11.02
N TYR A 288 1.81 2.70 -10.82
CA TYR A 288 0.35 2.62 -10.64
C TYR A 288 -0.36 3.47 -11.70
N ASP A 289 -1.65 3.26 -11.90
CA ASP A 289 -2.50 4.11 -12.73
C ASP A 289 -3.13 5.25 -11.92
N ILE A 290 -3.43 4.98 -10.65
CA ILE A 290 -3.93 5.93 -9.67
C ILE A 290 -3.15 5.71 -8.36
N VAL A 291 -2.80 6.79 -7.67
CA VAL A 291 -2.07 6.76 -6.40
C VAL A 291 -2.97 7.24 -5.28
N ARG A 292 -3.29 6.38 -4.31
CA ARG A 292 -3.85 6.81 -3.03
C ARG A 292 -2.73 7.34 -2.15
N ILE A 293 -2.89 8.55 -1.65
CA ILE A 293 -1.96 9.11 -0.65
C ILE A 293 -2.62 8.95 0.72
N ASP A 294 -1.99 8.12 1.54
CA ASP A 294 -2.39 7.86 2.91
C ASP A 294 -2.16 9.07 3.79
N HIS A 295 -3.04 9.29 4.77
CA HIS A 295 -3.00 10.41 5.73
C HIS A 295 -2.82 11.79 5.08
N PHE A 296 -3.57 12.09 4.02
CA PHE A 296 -3.45 13.33 3.26
C PHE A 296 -3.62 14.60 4.10
N ILE A 297 -4.36 14.52 5.20
CA ILE A 297 -4.55 15.65 6.12
C ILE A 297 -3.23 16.15 6.70
N GLY A 298 -2.22 15.30 6.82
CA GLY A 298 -0.88 15.62 7.32
C GLY A 298 -0.14 16.67 6.47
N PHE A 299 -0.52 16.85 5.20
CA PHE A 299 0.02 17.94 4.37
C PHE A 299 -0.56 19.32 4.71
N ASN A 300 -1.72 19.38 5.35
CA ASN A 300 -2.23 20.64 5.89
C ASN A 300 -1.65 20.91 7.28
N SER A 301 -1.75 19.93 8.16
CA SER A 301 -1.19 19.96 9.51
C SER A 301 -0.92 18.53 9.99
N TYR A 302 0.20 18.35 10.63
CA TYR A 302 0.64 17.08 11.17
C TYR A 302 0.87 17.18 12.68
N TYR A 303 0.72 16.05 13.36
CA TYR A 303 0.93 15.99 14.80
C TYR A 303 2.36 15.49 15.09
N ALA A 304 3.18 16.38 15.67
CA ALA A 304 4.59 16.12 15.98
C ALA A 304 4.73 15.81 17.47
N ILE A 305 5.29 14.64 17.77
CA ILE A 305 5.47 14.14 19.13
C ILE A 305 6.98 14.12 19.40
N PRO A 306 7.47 14.63 20.56
CA PRO A 306 8.89 14.51 20.91
C PRO A 306 9.36 13.07 20.79
N PHE A 307 10.49 12.84 20.09
CA PHE A 307 10.97 11.49 19.85
C PHE A 307 11.31 10.79 21.19
N GLY A 308 11.01 9.49 21.29
CA GLY A 308 11.19 8.71 22.52
C GLY A 308 10.04 8.83 23.54
N SER A 309 8.97 9.62 23.23
CA SER A 309 7.77 9.67 24.07
C SER A 309 7.09 8.31 24.14
N LYS A 310 6.47 8.00 25.28
CA LYS A 310 5.71 6.75 25.49
C LYS A 310 4.25 6.85 25.05
N THR A 311 3.71 8.06 24.98
CA THR A 311 2.34 8.39 24.56
C THR A 311 2.34 9.62 23.68
N ALA A 312 1.24 9.88 22.97
CA ALA A 312 1.10 11.04 22.10
C ALA A 312 0.67 12.33 22.83
N HIS A 313 0.44 12.30 24.15
CA HIS A 313 -0.06 13.46 24.92
C HIS A 313 0.83 14.71 24.84
N GLY A 314 2.14 14.55 24.71
CA GLY A 314 3.12 15.65 24.61
C GLY A 314 3.29 16.25 23.22
N GLY A 315 2.55 15.77 22.24
CA GLY A 315 2.65 16.25 20.86
C GLY A 315 1.95 17.59 20.62
N LYS A 316 2.23 18.16 19.46
CA LYS A 316 1.61 19.42 19.02
C LYS A 316 1.31 19.40 17.53
N TRP A 317 0.26 20.14 17.13
CA TRP A 317 -0.04 20.37 15.73
C TRP A 317 0.96 21.36 15.11
N CYS A 318 1.51 20.97 13.98
CA CYS A 318 2.40 21.77 13.16
C CYS A 318 1.82 21.94 11.75
N GLU A 319 2.18 23.03 11.08
CA GLU A 319 1.73 23.30 9.71
C GLU A 319 2.52 22.49 8.70
N GLY A 320 1.80 21.85 7.76
CA GLY A 320 2.38 21.18 6.61
C GLY A 320 2.62 22.13 5.43
N PRO A 321 3.12 21.60 4.29
CA PRO A 321 3.44 22.40 3.08
C PRO A 321 2.19 22.91 2.35
N LYS A 322 1.01 22.45 2.71
CA LYS A 322 -0.28 22.85 2.16
C LYS A 322 -0.33 22.72 0.62
N TYR A 323 -1.01 23.64 -0.05
CA TYR A 323 -1.18 23.58 -1.51
C TYR A 323 0.11 23.85 -2.30
N ASP A 324 1.12 24.49 -1.72
CA ASP A 324 2.38 24.77 -2.41
C ASP A 324 3.02 23.50 -2.98
N LEU A 325 3.07 22.43 -2.17
CA LEU A 325 3.55 21.11 -2.61
C LEU A 325 2.74 20.58 -3.81
N PHE A 326 1.42 20.57 -3.70
CA PHE A 326 0.55 19.98 -4.74
C PHE A 326 0.51 20.82 -6.02
N ARG A 327 0.72 22.13 -5.92
CA ARG A 327 0.92 22.99 -7.09
C ARG A 327 2.14 22.54 -7.89
N VAL A 328 3.28 22.30 -7.23
CA VAL A 328 4.50 21.83 -7.89
C VAL A 328 4.32 20.40 -8.43
N ILE A 329 3.78 19.48 -7.63
CA ILE A 329 3.50 18.10 -8.08
C ILE A 329 2.65 18.10 -9.36
N LYS A 330 1.59 18.92 -9.42
CA LYS A 330 0.73 19.01 -10.61
C LYS A 330 1.46 19.56 -11.84
N GLN A 331 2.30 20.54 -11.64
CA GLN A 331 3.11 21.12 -12.73
C GLN A 331 4.06 20.09 -13.31
N GLU A 332 4.72 19.29 -12.48
CA GLU A 332 5.77 18.34 -12.89
C GLU A 332 5.21 16.96 -13.30
N THR A 333 4.11 16.51 -12.69
CA THR A 333 3.59 15.13 -12.89
C THR A 333 2.18 15.06 -13.49
N GLY A 334 1.56 16.19 -13.81
CA GLY A 334 0.19 16.28 -14.33
C GLY A 334 -0.88 16.25 -13.23
N ASN A 335 -2.11 16.67 -13.61
CA ASN A 335 -3.21 16.96 -12.69
C ASN A 335 -4.00 15.74 -12.18
N GLY A 336 -3.86 14.57 -12.79
CA GLY A 336 -4.72 13.41 -12.52
C GLY A 336 -4.04 12.29 -11.74
N GLY A 337 -4.83 11.25 -11.44
CA GLY A 337 -4.31 9.98 -10.93
C GLY A 337 -3.94 10.00 -9.45
N ILE A 338 -4.58 10.84 -8.62
CA ILE A 338 -4.36 10.84 -7.16
C ILE A 338 -5.71 10.77 -6.45
N ILE A 339 -5.81 9.97 -5.41
CA ILE A 339 -6.88 9.92 -4.41
C ILE A 339 -6.28 10.36 -3.07
N ALA A 340 -6.96 11.26 -2.37
CA ALA A 340 -6.55 11.72 -1.05
C ALA A 340 -7.29 10.93 0.03
N GLU A 341 -6.55 10.29 0.94
CA GLU A 341 -7.16 9.76 2.15
C GLU A 341 -7.38 10.91 3.13
N ASP A 342 -8.62 11.34 3.22
CA ASP A 342 -9.09 12.46 4.03
C ASP A 342 -10.00 12.00 5.20
N LEU A 343 -9.63 10.87 5.81
CA LEU A 343 -10.35 10.35 6.97
C LEU A 343 -9.86 11.00 8.27
N GLY A 344 -10.71 11.04 9.30
CA GLY A 344 -10.41 11.63 10.59
C GLY A 344 -10.93 13.06 10.76
N ILE A 345 -10.19 13.95 11.41
CA ILE A 345 -10.64 15.31 11.76
C ILE A 345 -10.52 16.26 10.56
N ILE A 346 -11.60 16.46 9.83
CA ILE A 346 -11.63 17.31 8.64
C ILE A 346 -11.98 18.77 8.99
N THR A 347 -10.94 19.57 9.20
CA THR A 347 -11.06 21.01 9.49
C THR A 347 -11.34 21.84 8.22
N PRO A 348 -11.83 23.09 8.33
CA PRO A 348 -12.01 23.97 7.17
C PRO A 348 -10.72 24.16 6.32
N PRO A 349 -9.50 24.30 6.88
CA PRO A 349 -8.25 24.32 6.11
C PRO A 349 -8.00 23.06 5.31
N VAL A 350 -8.25 21.87 5.87
CA VAL A 350 -8.13 20.58 5.14
C VAL A 350 -9.11 20.54 3.98
N ARG A 351 -10.38 20.93 4.19
CA ARG A 351 -11.37 21.03 3.10
C ARG A 351 -10.94 22.02 2.00
N LYS A 352 -10.28 23.12 2.38
CA LYS A 352 -9.71 24.07 1.41
C LYS A 352 -8.61 23.43 0.59
N LEU A 353 -7.68 22.71 1.24
CA LEU A 353 -6.58 22.01 0.57
C LEU A 353 -7.10 20.97 -0.44
N LEU A 354 -8.07 20.14 -0.05
CA LEU A 354 -8.70 19.14 -0.93
C LEU A 354 -9.33 19.79 -2.17
N ARG A 355 -10.07 20.91 -1.98
CA ARG A 355 -10.65 21.65 -3.11
C ARG A 355 -9.59 22.23 -4.05
N GLN A 356 -8.51 22.80 -3.52
CA GLN A 356 -7.40 23.34 -4.31
C GLN A 356 -6.63 22.24 -5.04
N ALA A 357 -6.42 21.11 -4.35
CA ALA A 357 -5.80 19.92 -4.95
C ALA A 357 -6.71 19.25 -5.98
N ALA A 358 -8.03 19.43 -5.88
CA ALA A 358 -9.05 18.79 -6.73
C ALA A 358 -8.92 17.25 -6.79
N TYR A 359 -8.39 16.65 -5.73
CA TYR A 359 -8.32 15.20 -5.60
C TYR A 359 -9.60 14.64 -5.00
N PRO A 360 -10.10 13.47 -5.47
CA PRO A 360 -11.19 12.78 -4.80
C PRO A 360 -10.76 12.39 -3.37
N GLY A 361 -11.62 12.69 -2.40
CA GLY A 361 -11.50 12.19 -1.03
C GLY A 361 -12.18 10.84 -0.86
N MET A 362 -12.06 10.25 0.31
CA MET A 362 -12.62 8.94 0.65
C MET A 362 -13.90 9.05 1.49
N LYS A 363 -14.82 8.13 1.29
CA LYS A 363 -16.04 7.96 2.07
C LYS A 363 -16.17 6.50 2.49
N VAL A 364 -15.92 6.21 3.75
CA VAL A 364 -16.03 4.85 4.32
C VAL A 364 -17.39 4.66 4.94
N LEU A 365 -18.17 3.69 4.46
CA LEU A 365 -19.55 3.48 4.90
C LEU A 365 -19.66 3.14 6.39
N GLN A 366 -18.69 2.47 6.97
CA GLN A 366 -18.70 2.19 8.41
C GLN A 366 -18.72 3.45 9.29
N PHE A 367 -18.25 4.59 8.78
CA PHE A 367 -18.31 5.89 9.47
C PHE A 367 -19.60 6.66 9.22
N ALA A 368 -20.51 6.11 8.41
CA ALA A 368 -21.72 6.80 7.99
C ALA A 368 -22.86 6.73 9.03
N PHE A 369 -22.89 5.69 9.87
CA PHE A 369 -24.07 5.32 10.62
C PHE A 369 -24.07 5.88 12.04
N ASP A 370 -24.30 7.20 12.13
CA ASP A 370 -24.66 7.89 13.35
C ASP A 370 -26.21 7.97 13.40
N PRO A 371 -26.86 7.60 14.51
CA PRO A 371 -28.31 7.70 14.66
C PRO A 371 -28.90 9.11 14.44
N SER A 372 -28.09 10.18 14.49
CA SER A 372 -28.53 11.54 14.12
C SER A 372 -28.89 11.67 12.62
N GLY A 373 -28.33 10.79 11.76
CA GLY A 373 -28.56 10.82 10.32
C GLY A 373 -27.85 11.90 9.54
N ASP A 374 -27.04 12.75 10.19
CA ASP A 374 -26.39 13.92 9.59
C ASP A 374 -24.99 13.63 9.02
N SER A 375 -24.52 12.38 9.10
CA SER A 375 -23.17 12.01 8.66
C SER A 375 -22.93 12.36 7.19
N GLU A 376 -21.83 13.05 6.91
CA GLU A 376 -21.35 13.33 5.55
C GLU A 376 -20.87 12.08 4.79
N TYR A 377 -20.77 10.94 5.46
CA TYR A 377 -20.43 9.65 4.87
C TYR A 377 -21.67 8.88 4.36
N LEU A 378 -22.88 9.33 4.70
CA LEU A 378 -24.12 8.76 4.12
C LEU A 378 -24.22 9.16 2.63
N PRO A 379 -24.50 8.24 1.70
CA PRO A 379 -24.50 8.51 0.26
C PRO A 379 -25.38 9.66 -0.20
N GLN A 380 -26.53 9.90 0.45
CA GLN A 380 -27.42 11.03 0.13
C GLN A 380 -26.84 12.38 0.54
N ASN A 381 -25.83 12.42 1.43
CA ASN A 381 -25.22 13.64 1.93
C ASN A 381 -23.94 14.02 1.18
N TYR A 382 -23.54 13.27 0.15
CA TYR A 382 -22.35 13.59 -0.63
C TYR A 382 -22.50 14.92 -1.38
N LYS A 383 -21.64 15.88 -1.03
CA LYS A 383 -21.63 17.22 -1.63
C LYS A 383 -21.00 17.27 -3.02
N SER A 384 -20.29 16.22 -3.43
CA SER A 384 -19.59 16.12 -4.72
C SER A 384 -19.53 14.67 -5.16
N GLN A 385 -19.57 14.44 -6.47
CA GLN A 385 -19.28 13.13 -7.08
C GLN A 385 -17.78 12.79 -7.07
N ASN A 386 -16.92 13.82 -6.97
CA ASN A 386 -15.47 13.66 -6.91
C ASN A 386 -15.04 13.06 -5.56
N CYS A 387 -15.41 11.81 -5.32
CA CYS A 387 -15.01 11.03 -4.15
C CYS A 387 -14.99 9.53 -4.48
N ALA A 388 -14.32 8.77 -3.63
CA ALA A 388 -14.29 7.32 -3.65
C ALA A 388 -15.03 6.78 -2.41
N VAL A 389 -16.10 5.99 -2.61
CA VAL A 389 -16.83 5.34 -1.53
C VAL A 389 -16.30 3.92 -1.33
N TYR A 390 -16.14 3.54 -0.07
CA TYR A 390 -15.65 2.22 0.36
C TYR A 390 -16.67 1.55 1.27
N THR A 391 -16.88 0.26 1.11
CA THR A 391 -17.62 -0.54 2.11
C THR A 391 -16.84 -0.62 3.41
N SER A 392 -15.56 -0.92 3.30
CA SER A 392 -14.52 -0.95 4.34
C SER A 392 -13.15 -0.77 3.68
N THR A 393 -12.11 -0.50 4.47
CA THR A 393 -10.72 -0.47 4.04
C THR A 393 -9.93 -1.59 4.73
N HIS A 394 -8.62 -1.64 4.50
CA HIS A 394 -7.72 -2.57 5.18
C HIS A 394 -7.56 -2.28 6.70
N ASP A 395 -7.88 -1.07 7.15
CA ASP A 395 -7.80 -0.66 8.57
C ASP A 395 -9.09 -0.89 9.35
N ASN A 396 -10.19 -1.04 8.64
CA ASN A 396 -11.49 -1.30 9.25
C ASN A 396 -11.65 -2.80 9.53
N ASP A 397 -12.56 -3.13 10.44
CA ASP A 397 -13.09 -4.48 10.49
C ASP A 397 -13.96 -4.76 9.25
N THR A 398 -14.26 -6.03 8.98
CA THR A 398 -15.28 -6.38 7.98
C THR A 398 -16.63 -5.78 8.37
N ALA A 399 -17.52 -5.55 7.42
CA ALA A 399 -18.86 -5.03 7.74
C ALA A 399 -19.61 -5.93 8.72
N ALA A 400 -19.44 -7.25 8.62
CA ALA A 400 -20.04 -8.20 9.52
C ALA A 400 -19.46 -8.11 10.95
N GLY A 401 -18.12 -8.03 11.07
CA GLY A 401 -17.44 -7.84 12.36
C GLY A 401 -17.82 -6.51 13.00
N TRP A 402 -17.66 -5.42 12.25
CA TRP A 402 -18.05 -4.08 12.68
C TRP A 402 -19.50 -4.03 13.21
N PHE A 403 -20.45 -4.63 12.49
CA PHE A 403 -21.84 -4.62 12.91
C PHE A 403 -22.07 -5.36 14.24
N ASN A 404 -21.32 -6.43 14.49
CA ASN A 404 -21.44 -7.19 15.74
C ASN A 404 -21.03 -6.37 16.98
N ASP A 405 -20.12 -5.41 16.80
CA ASP A 405 -19.59 -4.57 17.89
C ASP A 405 -20.42 -3.30 18.15
N LEU A 406 -21.37 -2.96 17.26
CA LEU A 406 -22.24 -1.81 17.44
C LEU A 406 -23.18 -1.93 18.64
N ASP A 407 -23.54 -0.80 19.24
CA ASP A 407 -24.60 -0.73 20.22
C ASP A 407 -25.99 -1.00 19.59
N ARG A 408 -26.97 -1.26 20.44
CA ARG A 408 -28.34 -1.65 20.00
C ARG A 408 -29.02 -0.59 19.15
N ASN A 409 -28.82 0.71 19.47
CA ASN A 409 -29.51 1.80 18.76
C ASN A 409 -28.93 1.98 17.37
N THR A 410 -27.61 1.97 17.27
CA THR A 410 -26.89 2.03 15.99
C THR A 410 -27.19 0.83 15.11
N LYS A 411 -27.22 -0.40 15.68
CA LYS A 411 -27.67 -1.61 14.95
C LYS A 411 -29.07 -1.47 14.36
N ARG A 412 -30.00 -0.89 15.14
CA ARG A 412 -31.37 -0.65 14.67
C ARG A 412 -31.37 0.36 13.52
N PHE A 413 -30.69 1.50 13.68
CA PHE A 413 -30.58 2.53 12.65
C PHE A 413 -30.00 1.97 11.35
N VAL A 414 -28.90 1.21 11.42
CA VAL A 414 -28.29 0.54 10.27
C VAL A 414 -29.28 -0.35 9.53
N LYS A 415 -30.01 -1.19 10.26
CA LYS A 415 -31.01 -2.09 9.66
C LYS A 415 -32.15 -1.33 8.99
N GLU A 416 -32.68 -0.30 9.66
CA GLU A 416 -33.77 0.52 9.13
C GLU A 416 -33.31 1.28 7.88
N TYR A 417 -32.12 1.92 7.93
CA TYR A 417 -31.55 2.65 6.80
C TYR A 417 -31.30 1.78 5.57
N LEU A 418 -30.75 0.58 5.78
CA LEU A 418 -30.44 -0.37 4.71
C LEU A 418 -31.65 -1.20 4.27
N GLY A 419 -32.76 -1.19 5.00
CA GLY A 419 -33.92 -2.03 4.73
C GLY A 419 -33.68 -3.53 4.93
N ILE A 420 -32.70 -3.91 5.79
CA ILE A 420 -32.33 -5.30 6.04
C ILE A 420 -32.97 -5.84 7.32
N ARG A 421 -33.25 -7.14 7.33
CA ARG A 421 -33.83 -7.83 8.50
C ARG A 421 -32.78 -8.62 9.28
N LYS A 422 -31.85 -9.26 8.57
CA LYS A 422 -30.82 -10.14 9.13
C LYS A 422 -29.44 -9.51 9.00
N ALA A 423 -28.57 -9.70 9.98
CA ALA A 423 -27.19 -9.22 9.95
C ALA A 423 -26.39 -9.76 8.74
N ALA A 424 -26.65 -11.01 8.34
CA ALA A 424 -26.01 -11.63 7.19
C ALA A 424 -26.27 -10.92 5.83
N GLU A 425 -27.29 -10.04 5.77
CA GLU A 425 -27.59 -9.24 4.57
C GLU A 425 -26.71 -7.98 4.47
N LEU A 426 -26.08 -7.58 5.57
CA LEU A 426 -25.38 -6.30 5.70
C LEU A 426 -24.23 -6.13 4.68
N PRO A 427 -23.29 -7.07 4.50
CA PRO A 427 -22.18 -6.87 3.57
C PRO A 427 -22.66 -6.60 2.13
N ARG A 428 -23.71 -7.31 1.70
CA ARG A 428 -24.34 -7.07 0.39
C ARG A 428 -25.03 -5.71 0.32
N ALA A 429 -25.74 -5.32 1.36
CA ALA A 429 -26.40 -4.02 1.41
C ALA A 429 -25.38 -2.87 1.37
N PHE A 430 -24.21 -3.03 1.98
CA PHE A 430 -23.10 -2.05 1.89
C PHE A 430 -22.60 -1.92 0.45
N ILE A 431 -22.37 -3.04 -0.23
CA ILE A 431 -21.97 -3.02 -1.64
C ILE A 431 -23.04 -2.34 -2.49
N ASP A 432 -24.31 -2.69 -2.28
CA ASP A 432 -25.44 -2.11 -3.03
C ASP A 432 -25.50 -0.60 -2.90
N ILE A 433 -25.43 -0.04 -1.69
CA ILE A 433 -25.50 1.41 -1.49
C ILE A 433 -24.25 2.13 -1.98
N ALA A 434 -23.06 1.52 -1.87
CA ALA A 434 -21.83 2.07 -2.45
C ALA A 434 -21.96 2.20 -3.96
N TRP A 435 -22.41 1.16 -4.66
CA TRP A 435 -22.60 1.19 -6.13
C TRP A 435 -23.70 2.15 -6.57
N LYS A 436 -24.79 2.27 -5.80
CA LYS A 436 -25.89 3.20 -6.08
C LYS A 436 -25.54 4.65 -5.75
N SER A 437 -24.51 4.92 -4.94
CA SER A 437 -24.10 6.27 -4.57
C SER A 437 -23.72 7.13 -5.78
N THR A 438 -23.64 8.44 -5.59
CA THR A 438 -23.19 9.38 -6.64
C THR A 438 -21.68 9.45 -6.81
N ALA A 439 -20.88 8.80 -5.95
CA ALA A 439 -19.43 8.81 -5.98
C ALA A 439 -18.88 8.33 -7.34
N ASP A 440 -17.80 8.96 -7.82
CA ASP A 440 -17.13 8.57 -9.06
C ASP A 440 -16.50 7.18 -8.97
N ILE A 441 -16.01 6.81 -7.79
CA ILE A 441 -15.38 5.50 -7.54
C ILE A 441 -16.14 4.79 -6.41
N ALA A 442 -16.45 3.50 -6.59
CA ALA A 442 -17.01 2.64 -5.55
C ALA A 442 -16.12 1.41 -5.37
N MET A 443 -15.71 1.15 -4.13
CA MET A 443 -14.78 0.08 -3.77
C MET A 443 -15.38 -0.84 -2.73
N THR A 444 -15.11 -2.14 -2.87
CA THR A 444 -15.40 -3.16 -1.87
C THR A 444 -14.19 -4.07 -1.67
N THR A 445 -14.26 -4.99 -0.71
CA THR A 445 -13.24 -6.01 -0.47
C THR A 445 -13.79 -7.41 -0.77
N ILE A 446 -12.92 -8.40 -0.91
CA ILE A 446 -13.34 -9.80 -1.05
C ILE A 446 -14.03 -10.28 0.23
N GLN A 447 -13.61 -9.79 1.39
CA GLN A 447 -14.22 -10.11 2.68
C GLN A 447 -15.71 -9.77 2.68
N GLU A 448 -16.08 -8.61 2.17
CA GLU A 448 -17.48 -8.19 2.09
C GLU A 448 -18.28 -9.02 1.07
N LEU A 449 -17.66 -9.38 -0.04
CA LEU A 449 -18.30 -10.25 -1.04
C LEU A 449 -18.60 -11.65 -0.50
N GLN A 450 -17.77 -12.16 0.38
CA GLN A 450 -17.93 -13.46 1.04
C GLN A 450 -18.77 -13.36 2.32
N GLY A 451 -18.88 -12.17 2.92
CA GLY A 451 -19.55 -11.98 4.21
C GLY A 451 -18.73 -12.52 5.38
N PHE A 452 -17.40 -12.47 5.28
CA PHE A 452 -16.51 -12.90 6.36
C PHE A 452 -16.61 -11.96 7.58
N GLY A 453 -16.38 -12.50 8.77
CA GLY A 453 -16.31 -11.76 10.03
C GLY A 453 -14.92 -11.21 10.32
N THR A 454 -14.70 -10.82 11.58
CA THR A 454 -13.46 -10.21 12.09
C THR A 454 -12.22 -11.07 11.87
N GLU A 455 -12.35 -12.38 11.73
CA GLU A 455 -11.25 -13.30 11.39
C GLU A 455 -10.56 -12.97 10.07
N ALA A 456 -11.25 -12.26 9.16
CA ALA A 456 -10.73 -11.82 7.88
C ALA A 456 -10.22 -10.37 7.89
N ARG A 457 -10.17 -9.71 9.04
CA ARG A 457 -9.61 -8.37 9.18
C ARG A 457 -8.12 -8.36 8.86
N ILE A 458 -7.67 -7.35 8.10
CA ILE A 458 -6.26 -7.24 7.66
C ILE A 458 -5.41 -6.55 8.69
N ASN A 459 -5.87 -5.41 9.21
CA ASN A 459 -5.12 -4.57 10.14
C ASN A 459 -5.99 -4.04 11.28
N VAL A 460 -5.42 -4.02 12.47
CA VAL A 460 -5.95 -3.30 13.62
C VAL A 460 -4.97 -2.16 13.93
N PRO A 461 -5.31 -0.92 13.58
CA PRO A 461 -4.43 0.23 13.78
C PRO A 461 -3.93 0.34 15.24
N SER A 462 -2.72 0.83 15.42
CA SER A 462 -2.06 0.99 16.73
C SER A 462 -1.73 -0.33 17.46
N THR A 463 -1.79 -1.47 16.79
CA THR A 463 -1.37 -2.77 17.34
C THR A 463 -0.19 -3.35 16.57
N VAL A 464 0.59 -4.19 17.26
CA VAL A 464 1.72 -4.93 16.67
C VAL A 464 1.44 -6.43 16.77
N GLY A 465 1.78 -7.17 15.70
CA GLY A 465 1.53 -8.60 15.61
C GLY A 465 0.12 -8.92 15.08
N ASN A 466 0.00 -10.08 14.48
CA ASN A 466 -1.24 -10.62 13.87
C ASN A 466 -1.90 -9.78 12.77
N ASN A 467 -1.33 -8.65 12.38
CA ASN A 467 -1.77 -7.82 11.25
C ASN A 467 -1.15 -8.29 9.93
N TRP A 468 -1.77 -7.90 8.82
CA TRP A 468 -1.26 -8.08 7.45
C TRP A 468 -1.11 -9.54 6.99
N ARG A 469 -1.75 -10.48 7.69
CA ARG A 469 -1.56 -11.92 7.50
C ARG A 469 -2.67 -12.58 6.70
N TRP A 470 -3.89 -12.02 6.73
CA TRP A 470 -5.05 -12.65 6.12
C TRP A 470 -4.94 -12.78 4.61
N ARG A 471 -5.38 -13.93 4.08
CA ARG A 471 -5.34 -14.28 2.66
C ARG A 471 -6.65 -14.88 2.17
N THR A 472 -6.94 -14.67 0.89
CA THR A 472 -7.97 -15.41 0.17
C THR A 472 -7.50 -16.83 -0.18
N LEU A 473 -8.47 -17.72 -0.41
CA LEU A 473 -8.28 -19.00 -1.07
C LEU A 473 -8.93 -18.98 -2.47
N LYS A 474 -8.59 -19.94 -3.33
CA LYS A 474 -9.12 -19.99 -4.72
C LYS A 474 -10.66 -20.07 -4.75
N GLU A 475 -11.27 -20.77 -3.80
CA GLU A 475 -12.72 -20.90 -3.65
C GLU A 475 -13.45 -19.62 -3.25
N ASP A 476 -12.75 -18.57 -2.81
CA ASP A 476 -13.37 -17.29 -2.50
C ASP A 476 -13.79 -16.51 -3.75
N PHE A 477 -13.25 -16.85 -4.91
CA PHE A 477 -13.54 -16.19 -6.18
C PHE A 477 -14.68 -16.90 -6.93
N THR A 478 -15.90 -16.83 -6.36
CA THR A 478 -17.06 -17.54 -6.91
C THR A 478 -17.69 -16.86 -8.11
N ASP A 479 -18.20 -17.66 -9.05
CA ASP A 479 -18.96 -17.16 -10.20
C ASP A 479 -20.21 -16.39 -9.76
N LYS A 480 -20.89 -16.85 -8.73
CA LYS A 480 -22.06 -16.18 -8.15
C LYS A 480 -21.77 -14.75 -7.72
N ASN A 481 -20.61 -14.52 -7.09
CA ASN A 481 -20.19 -13.18 -6.68
C ASN A 481 -19.79 -12.32 -7.88
N ALA A 482 -19.12 -12.90 -8.87
CA ALA A 482 -18.79 -12.20 -10.10
C ALA A 482 -20.04 -11.76 -10.88
N GLU A 483 -21.02 -12.64 -11.05
CA GLU A 483 -22.30 -12.34 -11.70
C GLU A 483 -23.08 -11.25 -10.97
N TYR A 484 -23.15 -11.33 -9.63
CA TYR A 484 -23.78 -10.29 -8.82
C TYR A 484 -23.14 -8.91 -9.02
N LEU A 485 -21.80 -8.80 -8.92
CA LEU A 485 -21.11 -7.54 -9.12
C LEU A 485 -21.26 -7.02 -10.56
N ASN A 486 -21.14 -7.89 -11.56
CA ASN A 486 -21.32 -7.50 -12.95
C ASN A 486 -22.70 -6.88 -13.17
N ARG A 487 -23.75 -7.56 -12.71
CA ARG A 487 -25.14 -7.06 -12.83
C ARG A 487 -25.31 -5.72 -12.09
N LEU A 488 -24.81 -5.63 -10.84
CA LEU A 488 -24.90 -4.41 -10.06
C LEU A 488 -24.17 -3.26 -10.75
N THR A 489 -22.99 -3.51 -11.29
CA THR A 489 -22.19 -2.53 -12.02
C THR A 489 -22.90 -2.03 -13.28
N GLU A 490 -23.58 -2.92 -14.01
CA GLU A 490 -24.40 -2.57 -15.19
C GLU A 490 -25.58 -1.65 -14.83
N ILE A 491 -26.41 -2.05 -13.86
CA ILE A 491 -27.63 -1.30 -13.50
C ILE A 491 -27.33 0.04 -12.82
N THR A 492 -26.10 0.21 -12.26
CA THR A 492 -25.66 1.46 -11.65
C THR A 492 -24.78 2.32 -12.56
N ASN A 493 -24.62 1.96 -13.84
CA ASN A 493 -23.83 2.68 -14.86
C ASN A 493 -22.37 2.90 -14.43
N ARG A 494 -21.71 1.86 -13.85
CA ARG A 494 -20.28 1.87 -13.49
C ARG A 494 -19.42 1.03 -14.42
N LYS A 495 -20.03 0.35 -15.40
CA LYS A 495 -19.30 -0.47 -16.37
C LYS A 495 -18.52 0.42 -17.34
N PRO A 496 -17.21 0.16 -17.53
CA PRO A 496 -16.43 0.91 -18.49
C PRO A 496 -16.98 0.71 -19.90
N PRO A 497 -16.93 1.74 -20.78
CA PRO A 497 -17.37 1.58 -22.16
C PRO A 497 -16.50 0.54 -22.85
N VAL A 498 -17.13 -0.36 -23.54
CA VAL A 498 -16.43 -1.33 -24.40
C VAL A 498 -15.65 -0.54 -25.44
N LYS A 499 -14.31 -0.58 -25.36
CA LYS A 499 -13.47 -0.03 -26.44
C LYS A 499 -13.86 -0.76 -27.72
N ARG A 500 -14.58 -0.08 -28.63
CA ARG A 500 -14.82 -0.64 -29.95
C ARG A 500 -13.45 -0.90 -30.58
N LYS A 501 -13.13 -2.18 -30.83
CA LYS A 501 -11.97 -2.53 -31.65
C LYS A 501 -12.17 -1.82 -32.98
N ASN A 502 -11.40 -0.79 -33.27
CA ASN A 502 -11.30 -0.24 -34.59
C ASN A 502 -10.92 -1.42 -35.49
N LYS A 503 -11.87 -1.93 -36.27
CA LYS A 503 -11.57 -2.83 -37.39
C LYS A 503 -10.67 -2.02 -38.32
N LYS A 504 -9.37 -2.28 -38.28
CA LYS A 504 -8.47 -1.93 -39.36
C LYS A 504 -8.49 -3.03 -40.38
#